data_4d87bfc222ce3a17bec08ffe2f9a910f
#
_entry.id   4d87bfc222ce3a17bec08ffe2f9a910f
#
_cell.length_a   1.000
_cell.length_b   1.000
_cell.length_c   1.000
_cell.angle_alpha   90.00
_cell.angle_beta   90.00
_cell.angle_gamma   90.00
#
_symmetry.space_group_name_H-M   'P 1'
#
loop_
_entity.id
_entity.type
_entity.pdbx_description
1 polymer ?
#
loop_
_entity_poly.entity_id
_entity_poly.type
_entity_poly.pdbx_seq_one_letter_code
_entity_poly.pdbx_strand_id
1 'polypeptide(L)'
;MDELEKNGLTRRDFLKATSTAAIAGALFMGDPRAVIAQAVEKKTRVVLVRDKDVLDEMGNIKPEVLERMLDQAVTTLLDENDPAAAWKRLIKPADIVGIKTNQWGHLPTPKALENAIEKRVVGAGVPEKNISIRDQGVLDDPIFVKSTALINVRPLRTHHWSGVGSLIKNYIMFSRTPWGYHDDSCADLAKVWSVPEAAGKTRLNILVVLTPLFHGIGPHHFNPEYTWPYRGLLVGLDPVAVDSTGVRLLVAKRKEYFKEDRPLNPPPKSIYMADTRHHLGTADPEKIELVRLGWEDGILI
;
A
#
# COMPACT_ATOMS: atom_id res chain seq x y z
N MET A 1 -40.04 -30.96 -31.96
CA MET A 1 -40.89 -30.22 -31.02
C MET A 1 -40.62 -30.79 -29.66
N ASP A 2 -40.07 -29.91 -28.90
CA ASP A 2 -40.04 -29.89 -27.46
C ASP A 2 -39.11 -30.74 -26.63
N GLU A 3 -38.55 -30.01 -25.79
CA GLU A 3 -37.92 -30.24 -24.48
C GLU A 3 -36.42 -30.41 -24.49
N LEU A 4 -35.73 -29.27 -24.55
CA LEU A 4 -34.45 -29.05 -23.90
C LEU A 4 -34.48 -27.66 -23.22
N GLU A 5 -35.15 -27.61 -22.09
CA GLU A 5 -35.02 -26.46 -21.18
C GLU A 5 -34.50 -26.89 -19.81
N LYS A 6 -33.40 -26.27 -19.42
CA LYS A 6 -33.09 -25.79 -18.07
C LYS A 6 -32.61 -26.79 -17.02
N ASN A 7 -31.32 -26.80 -16.82
CA ASN A 7 -30.78 -26.97 -15.47
C ASN A 7 -29.64 -25.95 -15.26
N GLY A 8 -30.03 -24.69 -15.16
CA GLY A 8 -29.16 -23.63 -14.67
C GLY A 8 -29.19 -23.61 -13.14
N LEU A 9 -28.13 -24.09 -12.49
CA LEU A 9 -27.92 -23.92 -11.06
C LEU A 9 -27.91 -22.43 -10.71
N THR A 10 -28.84 -21.99 -9.86
CA THR A 10 -28.86 -20.62 -9.37
C THR A 10 -27.75 -20.40 -8.34
N ARG A 11 -27.33 -19.14 -8.13
CA ARG A 11 -26.37 -18.77 -7.05
C ARG A 11 -26.82 -19.29 -5.67
N ARG A 12 -28.12 -19.40 -5.46
CA ARG A 12 -28.71 -19.91 -4.23
C ARG A 12 -28.56 -21.41 -4.09
N ASP A 13 -28.61 -22.16 -5.21
CA ASP A 13 -28.42 -23.61 -5.23
C ASP A 13 -26.94 -23.97 -5.06
N PHE A 14 -26.02 -23.15 -5.59
CA PHE A 14 -24.59 -23.29 -5.35
C PHE A 14 -24.23 -23.05 -3.85
N LEU A 15 -24.80 -22.01 -3.23
CA LEU A 15 -24.59 -21.75 -1.80
C LEU A 15 -25.19 -22.81 -0.89
N LYS A 16 -26.33 -23.42 -1.29
CA LYS A 16 -26.92 -24.55 -0.55
C LYS A 16 -26.12 -25.84 -0.72
N ALA A 17 -25.59 -26.11 -1.92
CA ALA A 17 -24.78 -27.29 -2.17
C ALA A 17 -23.43 -27.25 -1.42
N THR A 18 -22.79 -26.08 -1.32
CA THR A 18 -21.55 -25.90 -0.55
C THR A 18 -21.76 -26.00 0.96
N SER A 19 -22.89 -25.52 1.48
CA SER A 19 -23.21 -25.66 2.91
C SER A 19 -23.59 -27.09 3.31
N THR A 20 -24.21 -27.87 2.41
CA THR A 20 -24.62 -29.25 2.70
C THR A 20 -23.43 -30.22 2.62
N ALA A 21 -22.45 -29.99 1.77
CA ALA A 21 -21.24 -30.80 1.69
C ALA A 21 -20.31 -30.63 2.92
N ALA A 22 -20.29 -29.43 3.53
CA ALA A 22 -19.53 -29.17 4.74
C ALA A 22 -20.15 -29.83 5.99
N ILE A 23 -21.48 -30.02 6.02
CA ILE A 23 -22.20 -30.61 7.15
C ILE A 23 -22.17 -32.16 7.09
N ALA A 24 -22.13 -32.76 5.91
CA ALA A 24 -22.13 -34.21 5.76
C ALA A 24 -20.80 -34.86 6.17
N GLY A 25 -19.68 -34.13 6.14
CA GLY A 25 -18.36 -34.62 6.60
C GLY A 25 -18.18 -34.61 8.12
N ALA A 26 -18.99 -33.85 8.83
CA ALA A 26 -18.84 -33.62 10.27
C ALA A 26 -19.61 -34.61 11.17
N LEU A 27 -20.53 -35.39 10.60
CA LEU A 27 -21.37 -36.34 11.35
C LEU A 27 -20.72 -37.69 11.64
N PHE A 28 -19.50 -37.94 11.18
CA PHE A 28 -18.86 -39.25 11.32
C PHE A 28 -17.72 -39.38 12.34
N MET A 29 -17.33 -38.30 13.05
CA MET A 29 -16.35 -38.42 14.14
C MET A 29 -16.69 -37.43 15.28
N GLY A 30 -17.01 -38.03 16.42
CA GLY A 30 -17.41 -37.49 17.71
C GLY A 30 -16.82 -36.14 18.15
N ASP A 31 -17.63 -35.42 18.75
CA ASP A 31 -17.65 -34.16 19.50
C ASP A 31 -18.21 -32.97 18.72
N PRO A 32 -19.47 -32.56 18.97
CA PRO A 32 -20.06 -31.38 18.32
C PRO A 32 -19.40 -30.05 18.68
N ARG A 33 -18.42 -30.05 19.59
CA ARG A 33 -17.65 -28.85 19.98
C ARG A 33 -16.43 -28.57 19.10
N ALA A 34 -16.05 -29.53 18.23
CA ALA A 34 -14.83 -29.42 17.40
C ALA A 34 -15.03 -28.81 16.01
N VAL A 35 -16.24 -28.42 15.59
CA VAL A 35 -16.57 -28.04 14.20
C VAL A 35 -16.91 -26.56 14.00
N ILE A 36 -16.52 -25.69 14.93
CA ILE A 36 -16.42 -24.26 14.62
C ILE A 36 -14.95 -23.86 14.76
N ALA A 37 -14.08 -24.47 13.97
CA ALA A 37 -12.88 -23.78 13.53
C ALA A 37 -13.39 -22.68 12.57
N GLN A 38 -13.72 -21.51 13.10
CA GLN A 38 -13.81 -20.29 12.29
C GLN A 38 -12.55 -20.30 11.43
N ALA A 39 -12.70 -20.36 10.12
CA ALA A 39 -11.57 -20.07 9.23
C ALA A 39 -11.08 -18.69 9.65
N VAL A 40 -9.94 -18.63 10.33
CA VAL A 40 -9.31 -17.37 10.73
C VAL A 40 -9.07 -16.63 9.44
N GLU A 41 -9.89 -15.61 9.18
CA GLU A 41 -9.76 -14.80 7.98
C GLU A 41 -8.33 -14.25 7.96
N LYS A 42 -7.55 -14.64 6.95
CA LYS A 42 -6.13 -14.26 6.89
C LYS A 42 -6.03 -12.75 6.79
N LYS A 43 -5.51 -12.12 7.83
CA LYS A 43 -5.29 -10.68 7.87
C LYS A 43 -4.33 -10.25 6.77
N THR A 44 -4.53 -9.06 6.22
CA THR A 44 -3.58 -8.47 5.29
C THR A 44 -2.38 -7.95 6.06
N ARG A 45 -1.18 -8.27 5.60
CA ARG A 45 0.05 -7.89 6.30
C ARG A 45 0.55 -6.53 5.85
N VAL A 46 0.88 -5.69 6.82
CA VAL A 46 1.64 -4.44 6.66
C VAL A 46 2.89 -4.54 7.53
N VAL A 47 4.05 -4.29 6.96
CA VAL A 47 5.32 -4.30 7.67
C VAL A 47 5.78 -2.87 7.91
N LEU A 48 5.96 -2.49 9.18
CA LEU A 48 6.66 -1.30 9.60
C LEU A 48 8.10 -1.68 9.95
N VAL A 49 9.06 -1.20 9.18
CA VAL A 49 10.48 -1.33 9.50
C VAL A 49 11.04 0.04 9.87
N ARG A 50 11.80 0.11 10.98
CA ARG A 50 12.47 1.33 11.45
C ARG A 50 13.93 1.04 11.76
N ASP A 51 14.81 2.00 11.44
CA ASP A 51 16.22 1.92 11.80
C ASP A 51 16.71 3.29 12.26
N LYS A 52 17.31 3.36 13.47
CA LYS A 52 17.79 4.62 14.06
C LYS A 52 18.90 5.27 13.23
N ASP A 53 19.63 4.49 12.46
CA ASP A 53 20.79 4.91 11.71
C ASP A 53 20.49 5.28 10.25
N VAL A 54 19.22 5.15 9.79
CA VAL A 54 18.83 5.46 8.40
C VAL A 54 18.99 6.94 8.03
N LEU A 55 18.94 7.83 9.03
CA LEU A 55 19.24 9.25 8.91
C LEU A 55 20.44 9.59 9.79
N ASP A 56 21.40 10.31 9.24
CA ASP A 56 22.49 10.89 10.02
C ASP A 56 22.02 12.08 10.91
N GLU A 57 22.95 12.72 11.62
CA GLU A 57 22.65 13.85 12.51
C GLU A 57 22.13 15.10 11.74
N MET A 58 22.48 15.24 10.48
CA MET A 58 22.01 16.32 9.60
C MET A 58 20.72 15.98 8.87
N GLY A 59 20.16 14.76 9.09
CA GLY A 59 18.96 14.27 8.43
C GLY A 59 19.20 13.70 7.03
N ASN A 60 20.44 13.49 6.60
CA ASN A 60 20.73 12.84 5.32
C ASN A 60 20.49 11.34 5.42
N ILE A 61 19.98 10.76 4.35
CA ILE A 61 19.72 9.33 4.27
C ILE A 61 21.01 8.55 4.05
N LYS A 62 21.21 7.47 4.82
CA LYS A 62 22.24 6.47 4.59
C LYS A 62 21.71 5.38 3.65
N PRO A 63 22.14 5.34 2.38
CA PRO A 63 21.54 4.48 1.36
C PRO A 63 21.60 2.98 1.71
N GLU A 64 22.71 2.53 2.30
CA GLU A 64 22.94 1.14 2.66
C GLU A 64 22.01 0.68 3.82
N VAL A 65 21.66 1.60 4.73
CA VAL A 65 20.71 1.30 5.81
C VAL A 65 19.30 1.20 5.22
N LEU A 66 18.93 2.15 4.35
CA LEU A 66 17.62 2.16 3.69
C LEU A 66 17.41 0.93 2.80
N GLU A 67 18.44 0.48 2.08
CA GLU A 67 18.38 -0.74 1.27
C GLU A 67 18.13 -1.98 2.16
N ARG A 68 18.84 -2.10 3.31
CA ARG A 68 18.59 -3.18 4.28
C ARG A 68 17.17 -3.15 4.84
N MET A 69 16.65 -1.96 5.19
CA MET A 69 15.27 -1.81 5.65
C MET A 69 14.27 -2.28 4.59
N LEU A 70 14.47 -1.91 3.34
CA LEU A 70 13.62 -2.34 2.23
C LEU A 70 13.62 -3.87 2.10
N ASP A 71 14.81 -4.48 2.14
CA ASP A 71 14.96 -5.94 2.06
C ASP A 71 14.27 -6.66 3.23
N GLN A 72 14.50 -6.20 4.46
CA GLN A 72 13.84 -6.76 5.65
C GLN A 72 12.32 -6.66 5.55
N ALA A 73 11.80 -5.53 5.09
CA ALA A 73 10.36 -5.36 4.93
C ALA A 73 9.78 -6.31 3.89
N VAL A 74 10.41 -6.45 2.72
CA VAL A 74 9.92 -7.29 1.63
C VAL A 74 10.04 -8.78 1.96
N THR A 75 11.15 -9.23 2.58
CA THR A 75 11.31 -10.62 3.03
C THR A 75 10.28 -10.99 4.09
N THR A 76 10.06 -10.13 5.08
CA THR A 76 9.04 -10.34 6.12
C THR A 76 7.62 -10.33 5.54
N LEU A 77 7.33 -9.42 4.61
CA LEU A 77 6.02 -9.34 3.95
C LEU A 77 5.64 -10.64 3.23
N LEU A 78 6.63 -11.30 2.64
CA LEU A 78 6.44 -12.48 1.79
C LEU A 78 6.79 -13.81 2.46
N ASP A 79 7.16 -13.79 3.74
CA ASP A 79 7.65 -14.97 4.47
C ASP A 79 8.83 -15.65 3.74
N GLU A 80 9.81 -14.84 3.28
CA GLU A 80 11.04 -15.30 2.63
C GLU A 80 12.27 -14.96 3.47
N ASN A 81 13.34 -15.73 3.32
CA ASN A 81 14.59 -15.50 4.02
C ASN A 81 15.64 -14.78 3.18
N ASP A 82 15.48 -14.84 1.85
CA ASP A 82 16.42 -14.23 0.89
C ASP A 82 15.75 -13.09 0.12
N PRO A 83 16.33 -11.88 0.13
CA PRO A 83 15.79 -10.74 -0.60
C PRO A 83 15.62 -11.01 -2.10
N ALA A 84 16.59 -11.71 -2.74
CA ALA A 84 16.48 -11.98 -4.17
C ALA A 84 15.32 -12.93 -4.49
N ALA A 85 15.06 -13.94 -3.64
CA ALA A 85 13.90 -14.82 -3.76
C ALA A 85 12.60 -14.04 -3.57
N ALA A 86 12.52 -13.18 -2.55
CA ALA A 86 11.36 -12.36 -2.26
C ALA A 86 11.00 -11.45 -3.45
N TRP A 87 11.99 -10.74 -4.02
CA TRP A 87 11.77 -9.87 -5.16
C TRP A 87 11.37 -10.63 -6.42
N LYS A 88 11.89 -11.84 -6.67
CA LYS A 88 11.47 -12.72 -7.77
C LYS A 88 10.03 -13.25 -7.62
N ARG A 89 9.44 -13.21 -6.43
CA ARG A 89 7.99 -13.49 -6.26
C ARG A 89 7.16 -12.33 -6.76
N LEU A 90 7.60 -11.10 -6.56
CA LEU A 90 6.88 -9.88 -6.96
C LEU A 90 7.04 -9.58 -8.45
N ILE A 91 8.25 -9.72 -8.97
CA ILE A 91 8.67 -9.27 -10.29
C ILE A 91 9.25 -10.45 -11.07
N LYS A 92 8.87 -10.57 -12.35
CA LYS A 92 9.38 -11.60 -13.25
C LYS A 92 10.32 -11.00 -14.31
N PRO A 93 11.29 -11.77 -14.84
CA PRO A 93 12.24 -11.25 -15.84
C PRO A 93 11.58 -10.69 -17.11
N ALA A 94 10.38 -11.18 -17.46
CA ALA A 94 9.61 -10.72 -18.62
C ALA A 94 8.75 -9.48 -18.33
N ASP A 95 8.73 -8.96 -17.09
CA ASP A 95 7.93 -7.79 -16.75
C ASP A 95 8.48 -6.51 -17.40
N ILE A 96 7.55 -5.59 -17.64
CA ILE A 96 7.80 -4.18 -17.91
C ILE A 96 7.36 -3.44 -16.66
N VAL A 97 8.31 -2.78 -15.98
CA VAL A 97 8.10 -2.29 -14.61
C VAL A 97 8.02 -0.77 -14.55
N GLY A 98 6.90 -0.26 -14.09
CA GLY A 98 6.73 1.15 -13.72
C GLY A 98 6.91 1.34 -12.21
N ILE A 99 7.86 2.18 -11.81
CA ILE A 99 8.06 2.60 -10.41
C ILE A 99 7.44 3.99 -10.25
N LYS A 100 6.23 4.04 -9.69
CA LYS A 100 5.47 5.27 -9.47
C LYS A 100 5.92 5.95 -8.19
N THR A 101 6.63 7.06 -8.32
CA THR A 101 7.19 7.85 -7.22
C THR A 101 6.38 9.13 -6.95
N ASN A 102 6.89 10.01 -6.10
CA ASN A 102 6.36 11.35 -5.87
C ASN A 102 7.53 12.34 -5.69
N GLN A 103 7.58 13.36 -6.54
CA GLN A 103 8.65 14.35 -6.61
C GLN A 103 8.21 15.73 -6.09
N TRP A 104 7.33 15.77 -5.09
CA TRP A 104 7.01 17.05 -4.45
C TRP A 104 8.23 17.61 -3.73
N GLY A 105 8.68 18.82 -4.12
CA GLY A 105 9.98 19.38 -3.76
C GLY A 105 10.35 19.44 -2.28
N HIS A 106 9.35 19.57 -1.40
CA HIS A 106 9.60 19.61 0.05
C HIS A 106 9.76 18.23 0.70
N LEU A 107 9.15 17.21 0.13
CA LEU A 107 9.20 15.85 0.67
C LEU A 107 9.07 14.84 -0.49
N PRO A 108 10.11 14.74 -1.34
CA PRO A 108 10.12 13.80 -2.45
C PRO A 108 10.35 12.36 -2.00
N THR A 109 10.00 11.39 -2.84
CA THR A 109 10.52 10.03 -2.69
C THR A 109 12.04 10.08 -2.72
N PRO A 110 12.74 9.52 -1.71
CA PRO A 110 14.20 9.58 -1.66
C PRO A 110 14.85 8.87 -2.85
N LYS A 111 15.81 9.52 -3.49
CA LYS A 111 16.55 8.93 -4.63
C LYS A 111 17.25 7.63 -4.24
N ALA A 112 17.75 7.54 -3.00
CA ALA A 112 18.33 6.31 -2.47
C ALA A 112 17.32 5.14 -2.46
N LEU A 113 16.03 5.40 -2.17
CA LEU A 113 15.01 4.38 -2.21
C LEU A 113 14.64 3.99 -3.65
N GLU A 114 14.52 4.97 -4.55
CA GLU A 114 14.29 4.70 -5.97
C GLU A 114 15.40 3.79 -6.53
N ASN A 115 16.66 4.11 -6.25
CA ASN A 115 17.81 3.31 -6.68
C ASN A 115 17.81 1.90 -6.05
N ALA A 116 17.45 1.78 -4.78
CA ALA A 116 17.36 0.48 -4.12
C ALA A 116 16.27 -0.40 -4.76
N ILE A 117 15.10 0.17 -5.06
CA ILE A 117 14.00 -0.54 -5.74
C ILE A 117 14.45 -0.97 -7.15
N GLU A 118 15.00 -0.05 -7.94
CA GLU A 118 15.49 -0.34 -9.29
C GLU A 118 16.53 -1.47 -9.29
N LYS A 119 17.51 -1.41 -8.39
CA LYS A 119 18.53 -2.46 -8.18
C LYS A 119 17.89 -3.83 -7.93
N ARG A 120 16.84 -3.89 -7.13
CA ARG A 120 16.12 -5.15 -6.83
C ARG A 120 15.31 -5.65 -8.03
N VAL A 121 14.70 -4.75 -8.78
CA VAL A 121 13.96 -5.09 -10.03
C VAL A 121 14.92 -5.65 -11.08
N VAL A 122 16.08 -5.01 -11.28
CA VAL A 122 17.16 -5.53 -12.15
C VAL A 122 17.68 -6.88 -11.63
N GLY A 123 17.90 -7.02 -10.33
CA GLY A 123 18.31 -8.26 -9.68
C GLY A 123 17.28 -9.39 -9.79
N ALA A 124 15.99 -9.08 -10.00
CA ALA A 124 14.96 -10.06 -10.32
C ALA A 124 14.99 -10.53 -11.80
N GLY A 125 15.84 -9.90 -12.64
CA GLY A 125 16.09 -10.26 -14.02
C GLY A 125 15.43 -9.35 -15.06
N VAL A 126 14.83 -8.23 -14.66
CA VAL A 126 14.24 -7.28 -15.60
C VAL A 126 15.34 -6.43 -16.24
N PRO A 127 15.39 -6.33 -17.56
CA PRO A 127 16.34 -5.44 -18.24
C PRO A 127 16.04 -3.96 -17.90
N GLU A 128 17.08 -3.15 -17.67
CA GLU A 128 16.95 -1.71 -17.35
C GLU A 128 16.07 -0.94 -18.34
N LYS A 129 16.16 -1.26 -19.64
CA LYS A 129 15.32 -0.66 -20.70
C LYS A 129 13.81 -0.90 -20.52
N ASN A 130 13.42 -1.86 -19.69
CA ASN A 130 12.04 -2.20 -19.36
C ASN A 130 11.60 -1.59 -18.01
N ILE A 131 12.39 -0.70 -17.43
CA ILE A 131 12.12 -0.03 -16.15
C ILE A 131 11.97 1.47 -16.37
N SER A 132 10.95 2.07 -15.76
CA SER A 132 10.83 3.53 -15.70
C SER A 132 10.40 3.99 -14.32
N ILE A 133 10.99 5.10 -13.86
CA ILE A 133 10.72 5.72 -12.57
C ILE A 133 10.13 7.11 -12.84
N ARG A 134 8.87 7.33 -12.48
CA ARG A 134 8.16 8.59 -12.76
C ARG A 134 7.24 9.01 -11.62
N ASP A 135 7.13 10.33 -11.44
CA ASP A 135 6.01 10.95 -10.71
C ASP A 135 4.89 11.34 -11.68
N GLN A 136 5.20 12.18 -12.65
CA GLN A 136 4.26 12.72 -13.64
C GLN A 136 4.55 12.15 -15.04
N GLY A 137 3.61 12.36 -15.97
CA GLY A 137 3.77 11.92 -17.36
C GLY A 137 3.73 10.40 -17.55
N VAL A 138 3.14 9.65 -16.62
CA VAL A 138 3.06 8.18 -16.69
C VAL A 138 2.27 7.68 -17.90
N LEU A 139 1.27 8.44 -18.36
CA LEU A 139 0.46 8.11 -19.54
C LEU A 139 1.13 8.47 -20.87
N ASP A 140 2.24 9.20 -20.82
CA ASP A 140 3.06 9.56 -21.99
C ASP A 140 4.38 8.77 -22.02
N ASP A 141 4.64 7.96 -20.98
CA ASP A 141 5.80 7.09 -20.88
C ASP A 141 5.45 5.67 -21.41
N PRO A 142 6.11 5.20 -22.49
CA PRO A 142 5.78 3.93 -23.11
C PRO A 142 6.02 2.72 -22.19
N ILE A 143 6.89 2.82 -21.18
CA ILE A 143 7.12 1.78 -20.19
C ILE A 143 5.92 1.68 -19.25
N PHE A 144 5.43 2.82 -18.74
CA PHE A 144 4.24 2.84 -17.87
C PHE A 144 2.98 2.38 -18.61
N VAL A 145 2.77 2.85 -19.85
CA VAL A 145 1.60 2.44 -20.66
C VAL A 145 1.58 0.94 -20.91
N LYS A 146 2.76 0.34 -21.17
CA LYS A 146 2.92 -1.09 -21.43
C LYS A 146 3.22 -1.91 -20.18
N SER A 147 3.26 -1.30 -19.00
CA SER A 147 3.66 -2.00 -17.77
C SER A 147 2.81 -3.22 -17.49
N THR A 148 3.48 -4.28 -17.04
CA THR A 148 2.87 -5.52 -16.53
C THR A 148 2.96 -5.60 -15.01
N ALA A 149 3.88 -4.83 -14.43
CA ALA A 149 4.06 -4.71 -12.99
C ALA A 149 4.30 -3.24 -12.60
N LEU A 150 3.70 -2.83 -11.48
CA LEU A 150 3.86 -1.50 -10.90
C LEU A 150 4.35 -1.62 -9.45
N ILE A 151 5.28 -0.75 -9.08
CA ILE A 151 5.68 -0.51 -7.69
C ILE A 151 5.27 0.91 -7.34
N ASN A 152 4.50 1.05 -6.26
CA ASN A 152 3.97 2.32 -5.81
C ASN A 152 4.74 2.81 -4.58
N VAL A 153 5.40 3.95 -4.68
CA VAL A 153 6.19 4.50 -3.58
C VAL A 153 5.95 5.99 -3.40
N ARG A 154 5.68 6.41 -2.16
CA ARG A 154 5.37 7.80 -1.84
C ARG A 154 5.65 8.13 -0.39
N PRO A 155 6.14 9.36 -0.07
CA PRO A 155 6.19 9.87 1.29
C PRO A 155 4.81 10.17 1.86
N LEU A 156 4.64 9.84 3.15
CA LEU A 156 3.42 10.13 3.91
C LEU A 156 3.40 11.60 4.34
N ARG A 157 2.32 12.29 4.02
CA ARG A 157 2.12 13.69 4.41
C ARG A 157 0.65 14.09 4.48
N THR A 158 0.35 15.15 5.21
CA THR A 158 -0.95 15.82 5.12
C THR A 158 -1.17 16.42 3.71
N HIS A 159 -2.43 16.58 3.32
CA HIS A 159 -2.80 17.11 2.00
C HIS A 159 -4.13 17.87 2.06
N HIS A 160 -4.17 19.06 1.46
CA HIS A 160 -5.31 19.99 1.55
C HIS A 160 -6.62 19.52 0.91
N TRP A 161 -6.58 18.61 -0.07
CA TRP A 161 -7.80 18.07 -0.70
C TRP A 161 -8.19 16.69 -0.18
N SER A 162 -7.22 15.84 0.10
CA SER A 162 -7.46 14.42 0.44
C SER A 162 -7.19 14.09 1.90
N GLY A 163 -6.89 15.08 2.74
CA GLY A 163 -6.44 14.86 4.12
C GLY A 163 -5.00 14.34 4.20
N VAL A 164 -4.68 13.33 3.41
CA VAL A 164 -3.33 12.78 3.29
C VAL A 164 -2.90 12.63 1.84
N GLY A 165 -1.62 12.86 1.58
CA GLY A 165 -0.94 12.47 0.38
C GLY A 165 -0.23 11.14 0.65
N SER A 166 -0.75 10.07 0.06
CA SER A 166 -0.33 8.69 0.31
C SER A 166 -0.44 7.84 -0.96
N LEU A 167 -0.35 6.53 -0.87
CA LEU A 167 -0.24 5.60 -1.98
C LEU A 167 -1.47 5.62 -2.92
N ILE A 168 -2.69 5.68 -2.36
CA ILE A 168 -3.90 5.75 -3.17
C ILE A 168 -3.88 7.02 -4.02
N LYS A 169 -3.53 8.16 -3.43
CA LYS A 169 -3.45 9.43 -4.16
C LYS A 169 -2.30 9.47 -5.17
N ASN A 170 -1.26 8.66 -5.02
CA ASN A 170 -0.13 8.64 -5.93
C ASN A 170 -0.54 8.25 -7.36
N TYR A 171 -1.56 7.41 -7.50
CA TYR A 171 -2.05 6.94 -8.79
C TYR A 171 -2.97 7.93 -9.52
N ILE A 172 -3.28 9.10 -8.96
CA ILE A 172 -4.06 10.14 -9.65
C ILE A 172 -3.45 10.50 -11.02
N MET A 173 -2.13 10.32 -11.19
CA MET A 173 -1.42 10.59 -12.44
C MET A 173 -1.70 9.56 -13.55
N PHE A 174 -2.38 8.46 -13.27
CA PHE A 174 -2.94 7.55 -14.28
C PHE A 174 -4.28 8.04 -14.84
N SER A 175 -4.73 9.23 -14.45
CA SER A 175 -5.86 9.91 -15.06
C SER A 175 -5.39 11.06 -15.96
N ARG A 176 -6.00 11.19 -17.14
CA ARG A 176 -5.81 12.38 -18.01
C ARG A 176 -6.54 13.63 -17.48
N THR A 177 -7.45 13.43 -16.52
CA THR A 177 -8.22 14.50 -15.87
C THR A 177 -8.07 14.42 -14.33
N PRO A 178 -6.85 14.56 -13.78
CA PRO A 178 -6.61 14.35 -12.34
C PRO A 178 -7.42 15.32 -11.46
N TRP A 179 -7.75 16.51 -11.94
CA TRP A 179 -8.58 17.49 -11.22
C TRP A 179 -10.00 16.97 -10.93
N GLY A 180 -10.57 16.11 -11.77
CA GLY A 180 -11.89 15.51 -11.57
C GLY A 180 -12.01 14.56 -10.40
N TYR A 181 -10.89 14.25 -9.73
CA TYR A 181 -10.85 13.37 -8.55
C TYR A 181 -10.63 14.11 -7.22
N HIS A 182 -10.81 15.44 -7.21
CA HIS A 182 -10.59 16.24 -6.00
C HIS A 182 -11.88 16.52 -5.21
N ASP A 183 -13.03 16.25 -5.77
CA ASP A 183 -14.32 16.46 -5.13
C ASP A 183 -14.50 15.56 -3.89
N ASP A 184 -15.30 16.01 -2.93
CA ASP A 184 -15.63 15.32 -1.69
C ASP A 184 -14.41 14.72 -0.98
N SER A 185 -13.35 15.52 -0.82
CA SER A 185 -12.08 15.08 -0.20
C SER A 185 -11.45 13.89 -0.94
N CYS A 186 -11.55 13.86 -2.26
CA CYS A 186 -11.05 12.81 -3.13
C CYS A 186 -11.70 11.43 -2.89
N ALA A 187 -12.97 11.38 -2.48
CA ALA A 187 -13.66 10.15 -2.08
C ALA A 187 -13.58 9.02 -3.14
N ASP A 188 -13.65 9.38 -4.42
CA ASP A 188 -13.68 8.43 -5.55
C ASP A 188 -12.31 8.16 -6.20
N LEU A 189 -11.23 8.52 -5.53
CA LEU A 189 -9.88 8.41 -6.08
C LEU A 189 -9.46 6.97 -6.41
N ALA A 190 -10.02 5.99 -5.69
CA ALA A 190 -9.77 4.57 -5.97
C ALA A 190 -10.24 4.10 -7.36
N LYS A 191 -11.15 4.85 -8.04
CA LYS A 191 -11.53 4.57 -9.43
C LYS A 191 -10.32 4.57 -10.37
N VAL A 192 -9.28 5.37 -10.08
CA VAL A 192 -8.07 5.42 -10.90
C VAL A 192 -7.28 4.10 -10.87
N TRP A 193 -7.45 3.29 -9.82
CA TRP A 193 -6.82 1.99 -9.72
C TRP A 193 -7.43 0.93 -10.65
N SER A 194 -8.59 1.24 -11.25
CA SER A 194 -9.30 0.35 -12.20
C SER A 194 -9.04 0.70 -13.67
N VAL A 195 -8.24 1.74 -13.97
CA VAL A 195 -7.89 2.06 -15.36
C VAL A 195 -6.94 0.99 -15.93
N PRO A 196 -6.95 0.73 -17.24
CA PRO A 196 -6.16 -0.35 -17.87
C PRO A 196 -4.66 -0.28 -17.57
N GLU A 197 -4.11 0.93 -17.38
CA GLU A 197 -2.70 1.16 -17.10
C GLU A 197 -2.30 0.76 -15.68
N ALA A 198 -3.26 0.71 -14.72
CA ALA A 198 -3.01 0.44 -13.30
C ALA A 198 -3.64 -0.87 -12.80
N ALA A 199 -4.79 -1.28 -13.36
CA ALA A 199 -5.61 -2.37 -12.84
C ALA A 199 -4.85 -3.69 -12.71
N GLY A 200 -4.78 -4.22 -11.47
CA GLY A 200 -4.18 -5.53 -11.18
C GLY A 200 -2.66 -5.60 -11.35
N LYS A 201 -1.98 -4.47 -11.63
CA LYS A 201 -0.54 -4.45 -11.93
C LYS A 201 0.34 -4.13 -10.72
N THR A 202 -0.21 -3.54 -9.66
CA THR A 202 0.57 -3.17 -8.47
C THR A 202 1.06 -4.42 -7.74
N ARG A 203 2.37 -4.54 -7.58
CA ARG A 203 3.04 -5.65 -6.91
C ARG A 203 3.52 -5.32 -5.52
N LEU A 204 3.79 -4.04 -5.25
CA LEU A 204 4.30 -3.59 -3.96
C LEU A 204 3.89 -2.15 -3.72
N ASN A 205 3.54 -1.84 -2.47
CA ASN A 205 3.24 -0.51 -1.98
C ASN A 205 4.21 -0.15 -0.86
N ILE A 206 4.91 0.99 -0.99
CA ILE A 206 5.90 1.48 -0.05
C ILE A 206 5.54 2.91 0.36
N LEU A 207 5.05 3.08 1.58
CA LEU A 207 4.78 4.40 2.15
C LEU A 207 6.00 4.83 2.97
N VAL A 208 6.67 5.87 2.50
CA VAL A 208 7.89 6.36 3.14
C VAL A 208 7.52 7.20 4.36
N VAL A 209 7.93 6.74 5.52
CA VAL A 209 7.72 7.39 6.81
C VAL A 209 9.06 7.71 7.50
N LEU A 210 10.07 8.12 6.69
CA LEU A 210 11.37 8.56 7.22
C LEU A 210 11.22 9.88 8.00
N THR A 211 10.60 10.86 7.35
CA THR A 211 10.33 12.20 7.90
C THR A 211 8.93 12.68 7.50
N PRO A 212 7.84 11.99 7.94
CA PRO A 212 6.50 12.34 7.48
C PRO A 212 6.08 13.73 7.96
N LEU A 213 5.16 14.37 7.21
CA LEU A 213 4.54 15.65 7.55
C LEU A 213 3.19 15.39 8.23
N PHE A 214 3.07 15.68 9.54
CA PHE A 214 1.87 15.37 10.32
C PHE A 214 0.85 16.51 10.42
N HIS A 215 1.22 17.74 10.04
CA HIS A 215 0.34 18.90 10.10
C HIS A 215 0.60 19.85 8.95
N GLY A 216 -0.33 20.82 8.73
CA GLY A 216 -0.32 21.73 7.59
C GLY A 216 -1.16 21.21 6.43
N ILE A 217 -1.31 22.02 5.39
CA ILE A 217 -2.17 21.73 4.23
C ILE A 217 -1.37 21.20 3.01
N GLY A 218 -0.24 20.60 3.28
CA GLY A 218 0.55 19.91 2.26
C GLY A 218 1.18 20.85 1.26
N PRO A 219 0.89 20.72 -0.06
CA PRO A 219 1.72 21.36 -1.10
C PRO A 219 1.73 22.88 -1.06
N HIS A 220 0.78 23.54 -0.42
CA HIS A 220 0.70 25.00 -0.40
C HIS A 220 1.31 25.67 0.85
N HIS A 221 1.38 24.93 1.95
CA HIS A 221 1.88 25.45 3.22
C HIS A 221 2.74 24.40 3.93
N PHE A 222 3.93 24.19 3.40
CA PHE A 222 4.91 23.34 4.06
C PHE A 222 5.58 24.11 5.19
N ASN A 223 5.60 23.50 6.38
CA ASN A 223 6.43 23.95 7.49
C ASN A 223 7.25 22.75 8.00
N PRO A 224 8.59 22.81 7.96
CA PRO A 224 9.47 21.73 8.41
C PRO A 224 9.29 21.38 9.90
N GLU A 225 8.80 22.31 10.74
CA GLU A 225 8.46 22.06 12.15
C GLU A 225 7.48 20.88 12.31
N TYR A 226 6.59 20.69 11.34
CA TYR A 226 5.60 19.61 11.38
C TYR A 226 6.07 18.31 10.70
N THR A 227 7.37 18.19 10.44
CA THR A 227 8.00 16.93 10.11
C THR A 227 8.73 16.36 11.33
N TRP A 228 8.90 15.04 11.38
CA TRP A 228 9.71 14.44 12.44
C TRP A 228 10.45 13.20 11.92
N PRO A 229 11.66 12.90 12.46
CA PRO A 229 12.45 11.77 12.01
C PRO A 229 11.90 10.45 12.58
N TYR A 230 10.82 9.93 11.97
CA TYR A 230 10.24 8.64 12.37
C TYR A 230 11.08 7.45 11.89
N ARG A 231 11.92 7.66 10.85
CA ARG A 231 12.98 6.73 10.41
C ARG A 231 12.45 5.37 9.95
N GLY A 232 11.31 5.32 9.22
CA GLY A 232 10.63 4.08 8.87
C GLY A 232 10.15 3.98 7.42
N LEU A 233 9.78 2.75 7.04
CA LEU A 233 8.99 2.42 5.86
C LEU A 233 7.78 1.59 6.29
N LEU A 234 6.61 1.84 5.71
CA LEU A 234 5.44 0.97 5.77
C LEU A 234 5.29 0.28 4.41
N VAL A 235 5.28 -1.04 4.41
CA VAL A 235 5.33 -1.86 3.19
C VAL A 235 4.22 -2.90 3.21
N GLY A 236 3.51 -3.07 2.08
CA GLY A 236 2.42 -4.04 1.97
C GLY A 236 1.96 -4.27 0.53
N LEU A 237 1.14 -5.30 0.34
CA LEU A 237 0.54 -5.59 -0.96
C LEU A 237 -0.79 -4.83 -1.15
N ASP A 238 -1.50 -4.58 -0.07
CA ASP A 238 -2.76 -3.83 -0.04
C ASP A 238 -2.48 -2.33 0.21
N PRO A 239 -2.74 -1.46 -0.78
CA PRO A 239 -2.49 -0.01 -0.65
C PRO A 239 -3.39 0.65 0.40
N VAL A 240 -4.60 0.14 0.61
CA VAL A 240 -5.57 0.68 1.57
C VAL A 240 -5.11 0.39 2.99
N ALA A 241 -4.65 -0.83 3.25
CA ALA A 241 -4.11 -1.24 4.54
C ALA A 241 -2.84 -0.44 4.91
N VAL A 242 -1.94 -0.23 3.95
CA VAL A 242 -0.73 0.58 4.17
C VAL A 242 -1.10 2.04 4.44
N ASP A 243 -1.99 2.63 3.64
CA ASP A 243 -2.41 4.02 3.80
C ASP A 243 -3.18 4.25 5.10
N SER A 244 -4.10 3.36 5.48
CA SER A 244 -4.85 3.46 6.73
C SER A 244 -3.93 3.34 7.95
N THR A 245 -2.90 2.50 7.87
CA THR A 245 -1.83 2.41 8.89
C THR A 245 -1.04 3.71 8.97
N GLY A 246 -0.69 4.32 7.82
CA GLY A 246 -0.07 5.65 7.76
C GLY A 246 -0.95 6.75 8.36
N VAL A 247 -2.26 6.72 8.15
CA VAL A 247 -3.22 7.65 8.80
C VAL A 247 -3.17 7.51 10.32
N ARG A 248 -3.19 6.27 10.84
CA ARG A 248 -3.07 6.03 12.29
C ARG A 248 -1.78 6.63 12.86
N LEU A 249 -0.66 6.49 12.14
CA LEU A 249 0.61 7.07 12.52
C LEU A 249 0.53 8.61 12.61
N LEU A 250 -0.04 9.28 11.59
CA LEU A 250 -0.21 10.74 11.61
C LEU A 250 -1.12 11.18 12.75
N VAL A 251 -2.23 10.49 13.00
CA VAL A 251 -3.17 10.79 14.09
C VAL A 251 -2.48 10.64 15.45
N ALA A 252 -1.72 9.56 15.66
CA ALA A 252 -0.96 9.36 16.89
C ALA A 252 0.07 10.48 17.12
N LYS A 253 0.82 10.88 16.07
CA LYS A 253 1.77 11.99 16.17
C LYS A 253 1.10 13.34 16.46
N ARG A 254 -0.05 13.59 15.86
CA ARG A 254 -0.83 14.81 16.12
C ARG A 254 -1.30 14.87 17.57
N LYS A 255 -1.82 13.77 18.10
CA LYS A 255 -2.22 13.66 19.51
C LYS A 255 -1.04 13.86 20.46
N GLU A 256 0.11 13.27 20.14
CA GLU A 256 1.35 13.46 20.91
C GLU A 256 1.81 14.92 20.91
N TYR A 257 1.80 15.59 19.75
CA TYR A 257 2.28 16.96 19.59
C TYR A 257 1.34 18.00 20.17
N PHE A 258 0.05 17.95 19.84
CA PHE A 258 -0.96 18.93 20.25
C PHE A 258 -1.52 18.69 21.65
N LYS A 259 -1.29 17.49 22.22
CA LYS A 259 -1.86 17.05 23.52
C LYS A 259 -3.39 17.00 23.53
N GLU A 260 -4.01 16.94 22.37
CA GLU A 260 -5.45 16.85 22.17
C GLU A 260 -5.77 16.03 20.91
N ASP A 261 -7.00 15.52 20.83
CA ASP A 261 -7.47 14.88 19.60
C ASP A 261 -7.75 15.95 18.53
N ARG A 262 -6.88 15.99 17.53
CA ARG A 262 -6.97 16.93 16.41
C ARG A 262 -7.02 16.18 15.09
N PRO A 263 -8.23 15.85 14.58
CA PRO A 263 -8.39 15.02 13.38
C PRO A 263 -7.76 15.68 12.14
N LEU A 264 -7.52 14.88 11.12
CA LEU A 264 -7.10 15.37 9.80
C LEU A 264 -8.25 16.19 9.18
N ASN A 265 -7.91 17.32 8.61
CA ASN A 265 -8.85 18.19 7.89
C ASN A 265 -8.25 18.59 6.53
N PRO A 266 -8.92 18.25 5.41
CA PRO A 266 -10.11 17.42 5.33
C PRO A 266 -9.84 15.96 5.81
N PRO A 267 -10.91 15.18 6.10
CA PRO A 267 -10.75 13.78 6.46
C PRO A 267 -10.23 12.96 5.26
N PRO A 268 -9.47 11.86 5.49
CA PRO A 268 -8.88 11.05 4.41
C PRO A 268 -9.92 10.10 3.79
N LYS A 269 -11.00 10.65 3.23
CA LYS A 269 -12.14 9.89 2.67
C LYS A 269 -11.71 8.90 1.60
N SER A 270 -10.74 9.26 0.76
CA SER A 270 -10.24 8.41 -0.32
C SER A 270 -9.80 7.03 0.16
N ILE A 271 -9.24 6.93 1.37
CA ILE A 271 -8.76 5.66 1.93
C ILE A 271 -9.94 4.81 2.40
N TYR A 272 -10.89 5.40 3.15
CA TYR A 272 -12.04 4.66 3.65
C TYR A 272 -13.03 4.28 2.55
N MET A 273 -13.19 5.13 1.52
CA MET A 273 -14.02 4.80 0.36
C MET A 273 -13.34 3.77 -0.56
N ALA A 274 -12.00 3.72 -0.59
CA ALA A 274 -11.29 2.66 -1.28
C ALA A 274 -11.61 1.27 -0.72
N ASP A 275 -11.82 1.15 0.59
CA ASP A 275 -12.33 -0.07 1.23
C ASP A 275 -13.83 -0.25 0.94
N THR A 276 -14.67 0.63 1.50
CA THR A 276 -16.12 0.38 1.65
C THR A 276 -16.91 0.53 0.36
N ARG A 277 -16.47 1.40 -0.56
CA ARG A 277 -17.16 1.67 -1.84
C ARG A 277 -16.51 0.97 -3.02
N HIS A 278 -15.18 0.95 -3.06
CA HIS A 278 -14.43 0.50 -4.23
C HIS A 278 -13.80 -0.89 -4.07
N HIS A 279 -13.81 -1.45 -2.85
CA HIS A 279 -13.30 -2.79 -2.53
C HIS A 279 -11.88 -3.04 -3.05
N LEU A 280 -11.03 -2.00 -2.96
CA LEU A 280 -9.64 -2.05 -3.41
C LEU A 280 -8.72 -2.77 -2.39
N GLY A 281 -9.08 -2.73 -1.12
CA GLY A 281 -8.35 -3.32 0.00
C GLY A 281 -9.07 -3.04 1.31
N THR A 282 -8.40 -3.15 2.46
CA THR A 282 -9.03 -2.93 3.77
C THR A 282 -8.42 -1.79 4.57
N ALA A 283 -9.28 -0.91 5.11
CA ALA A 283 -8.91 0.11 6.11
C ALA A 283 -9.21 -0.34 7.55
N ASP A 284 -9.84 -1.49 7.73
CA ASP A 284 -10.24 -2.05 9.01
C ASP A 284 -8.99 -2.54 9.78
N PRO A 285 -8.63 -1.95 10.94
CA PRO A 285 -7.45 -2.35 11.70
C PRO A 285 -7.53 -3.80 12.20
N GLU A 286 -8.73 -4.35 12.39
CA GLU A 286 -8.92 -5.73 12.83
C GLU A 286 -8.54 -6.75 11.73
N LYS A 287 -8.56 -6.32 10.47
CA LYS A 287 -8.17 -7.11 9.30
C LYS A 287 -6.72 -6.91 8.87
N ILE A 288 -5.98 -6.07 9.59
CA ILE A 288 -4.58 -5.75 9.29
C ILE A 288 -3.68 -6.40 10.34
N GLU A 289 -2.71 -7.18 9.88
CA GLU A 289 -1.57 -7.66 10.69
C GLU A 289 -0.43 -6.65 10.54
N LEU A 290 -0.19 -5.83 11.57
CA LEU A 290 0.95 -4.91 11.59
C LEU A 290 2.17 -5.59 12.21
N VAL A 291 3.16 -5.93 11.38
CA VAL A 291 4.44 -6.47 11.80
C VAL A 291 5.44 -5.33 11.98
N ARG A 292 6.07 -5.25 13.16
CA ARG A 292 7.06 -4.22 13.49
C ARG A 292 8.45 -4.80 13.51
N LEU A 293 9.41 -4.10 12.89
CA LEU A 293 10.80 -4.52 12.79
C LEU A 293 11.75 -3.40 13.17
N GLY A 294 12.85 -3.76 13.82
CA GLY A 294 13.98 -2.88 14.08
C GLY A 294 13.79 -1.97 15.28
N TRP A 295 14.04 -0.67 15.11
CA TRP A 295 14.09 0.30 16.20
C TRP A 295 12.70 0.64 16.76
N GLU A 296 12.51 0.43 18.08
CA GLU A 296 11.20 0.57 18.76
C GLU A 296 11.04 1.89 19.51
N ASP A 297 12.12 2.61 19.79
CA ASP A 297 12.03 3.87 20.53
C ASP A 297 11.18 4.91 19.78
N GLY A 298 10.23 5.54 20.50
CA GLY A 298 9.27 6.48 19.91
C GLY A 298 8.30 5.84 18.89
N ILE A 299 8.06 4.54 18.96
CA ILE A 299 7.05 3.88 18.12
C ILE A 299 5.65 4.37 18.52
N LEU A 300 4.82 4.73 17.53
CA LEU A 300 3.50 5.34 17.76
C LEU A 300 2.33 4.42 17.39
N ILE A 301 2.60 3.38 16.62
CA ILE A 301 1.59 2.41 16.16
C ILE A 301 2.10 0.98 16.23
#